data_d2103af256d6592827de1acbb08fbd07
#
_entry.id   d2103af256d6592827de1acbb08fbd07
#
_cell.length_a   1.000
_cell.length_b   1.000
_cell.length_c   1.000
_cell.angle_alpha   90.00
_cell.angle_beta   90.00
_cell.angle_gamma   90.00
#
_symmetry.space_group_name_H-M   'P 1'
#
loop_
_entity.id
_entity.type
_entity.pdbx_description
1 polymer ?
#
loop_
_entity_poly.entity_id
_entity_poly.type
_entity_poly.pdbx_seq_one_letter_code
_entity_poly.pdbx_strand_id
1 'polypeptide(L)'
;MKTNKLFAALIAALLLLGMLFACAPADIAAAPANEATNLQEVDEIPAAEGTGIETIDMMGREIKLPEAATRIVALSAADCEILYAIGAGDLLVGRGEFCDYPAQVLDVPAVQSGMETNMEQIIALAPQVLLMSAMAQTEDQVKQLEAAGIQCVVSDAKDINGVYQAITLIGAVTGHDEDAFAVVSSMETTLSELSVHASELQGKSVYFEVSPLQYGLWTAGKGTFMDEIATMLGLTNVFADATGWAEISEEQVLKANPDVIVTIAMYFGEGQTPVEEILARPGWQDITAVKNGDILNLQNNELSRPGPRIADGAQALFDFVKAIVSENKAA
;
A
#
# COMPACT_ATOMS: atom_id res chain seq x y z
N MET A 1 -52.81 9.36 -3.60
CA MET A 1 -53.07 8.72 -4.92
C MET A 1 -51.99 7.67 -5.10
N LYS A 2 -52.33 6.39 -4.81
CA LYS A 2 -52.43 5.26 -5.78
C LYS A 2 -51.10 5.08 -6.54
N THR A 3 -50.32 4.06 -6.44
CA THR A 3 -50.33 2.59 -6.39
C THR A 3 -48.89 2.18 -6.65
N ASN A 4 -48.18 1.23 -6.08
CA ASN A 4 -48.37 -0.20 -6.30
C ASN A 4 -47.63 -1.01 -5.24
N LYS A 5 -48.44 -1.74 -4.49
CA LYS A 5 -48.01 -2.97 -3.83
C LYS A 5 -48.05 -4.07 -4.90
N LEU A 6 -46.89 -4.62 -5.28
CA LEU A 6 -46.83 -5.91 -6.02
C LEU A 6 -45.33 -6.19 -6.23
N PHE A 7 -44.70 -6.86 -5.29
CA PHE A 7 -43.55 -7.76 -5.46
C PHE A 7 -43.15 -8.33 -4.08
N ALA A 8 -44.13 -8.99 -3.48
CA ALA A 8 -43.90 -9.83 -2.32
C ALA A 8 -44.79 -11.07 -2.44
N ALA A 9 -44.43 -12.02 -3.28
CA ALA A 9 -44.93 -13.38 -3.28
C ALA A 9 -44.26 -14.18 -4.39
N LEU A 10 -43.10 -14.79 -4.11
CA LEU A 10 -42.59 -15.96 -4.87
C LEU A 10 -41.30 -16.51 -4.25
N ILE A 11 -41.29 -16.87 -2.98
CA ILE A 11 -40.33 -17.82 -2.40
C ILE A 11 -41.07 -18.53 -1.25
N ALA A 12 -41.89 -19.51 -1.58
CA ALA A 12 -42.33 -20.53 -0.65
C ALA A 12 -43.01 -21.62 -1.47
N ALA A 13 -42.26 -22.59 -1.99
CA ALA A 13 -42.71 -23.92 -2.35
C ALA A 13 -41.58 -24.67 -3.06
N LEU A 14 -40.78 -25.43 -2.32
CA LEU A 14 -40.22 -26.75 -2.74
C LEU A 14 -39.41 -27.33 -1.57
N LEU A 15 -40.16 -27.72 -0.55
CA LEU A 15 -39.71 -28.73 0.40
C LEU A 15 -40.78 -29.81 0.41
N LEU A 16 -40.36 -31.07 0.40
CA LEU A 16 -41.13 -32.32 0.52
C LEU A 16 -41.38 -33.09 -0.78
N LEU A 17 -40.54 -34.08 -0.99
CA LEU A 17 -40.83 -35.45 -1.42
C LEU A 17 -39.48 -36.14 -1.66
N GLY A 18 -39.07 -37.21 -1.05
CA GLY A 18 -39.77 -38.29 -0.39
C GLY A 18 -38.73 -39.41 -0.21
N MET A 19 -38.85 -40.05 0.88
CA MET A 19 -38.10 -41.19 1.38
C MET A 19 -38.26 -42.47 0.53
N LEU A 20 -37.36 -43.44 0.85
CA LEU A 20 -37.52 -44.91 0.76
C LEU A 20 -37.09 -45.60 -0.52
N PHE A 21 -35.98 -46.37 -0.37
CA PHE A 21 -35.93 -47.82 -0.64
C PHE A 21 -34.57 -48.33 -0.13
N ALA A 22 -34.48 -49.01 0.95
CA ALA A 22 -34.64 -50.42 1.28
C ALA A 22 -33.40 -51.27 0.90
N CYS A 23 -32.79 -51.78 1.96
CA CYS A 23 -31.78 -52.87 2.02
C CYS A 23 -32.26 -54.18 1.40
N ALA A 24 -31.32 -54.91 0.80
CA ALA A 24 -31.20 -56.36 0.97
C ALA A 24 -29.82 -56.90 0.43
N PRO A 25 -29.25 -57.93 1.03
CA PRO A 25 -27.88 -58.38 0.86
C PRO A 25 -27.73 -59.67 0.07
N ALA A 26 -26.43 -60.09 -0.05
CA ALA A 26 -25.91 -61.40 -0.52
C ALA A 26 -25.69 -61.47 -2.03
N ASP A 27 -24.56 -61.97 -2.55
CA ASP A 27 -23.92 -63.23 -2.26
C ASP A 27 -22.46 -63.23 -2.70
N ILE A 28 -21.66 -64.02 -1.96
CA ILE A 28 -20.25 -64.33 -2.23
C ILE A 28 -20.23 -65.45 -3.28
N ALA A 29 -19.49 -65.27 -4.36
CA ALA A 29 -19.04 -66.41 -5.18
C ALA A 29 -17.62 -66.14 -5.71
N ALA A 30 -16.84 -67.17 -5.59
CA ALA A 30 -15.37 -67.27 -5.72
C ALA A 30 -14.84 -67.01 -7.12
N ALA A 31 -13.54 -66.73 -7.12
CA ALA A 31 -12.64 -66.51 -8.25
C ALA A 31 -12.55 -67.71 -9.20
N PRO A 32 -12.04 -67.47 -10.44
CA PRO A 32 -10.78 -68.13 -10.78
C PRO A 32 -9.71 -67.20 -11.31
N ALA A 33 -8.52 -67.75 -11.22
CA ALA A 33 -7.22 -67.11 -11.46
C ALA A 33 -6.87 -66.95 -12.96
N ASN A 34 -5.94 -66.03 -13.14
CA ASN A 34 -4.97 -65.95 -14.23
C ASN A 34 -5.42 -65.50 -15.61
N GLU A 35 -4.99 -64.31 -15.96
CA GLU A 35 -4.24 -64.11 -17.19
C GLU A 35 -3.37 -62.84 -17.03
N ALA A 36 -2.04 -63.08 -17.18
CA ALA A 36 -1.08 -62.02 -17.35
C ALA A 36 -1.34 -61.37 -18.71
N THR A 37 -1.38 -60.06 -18.77
CA THR A 37 -0.80 -59.34 -19.90
C THR A 37 -1.10 -57.88 -19.88
N ASN A 38 -0.13 -57.12 -20.26
CA ASN A 38 -0.11 -55.78 -20.76
C ASN A 38 0.22 -54.70 -19.73
N LEU A 39 1.52 -54.50 -19.60
CA LEU A 39 2.05 -53.19 -19.26
C LEU A 39 1.55 -52.19 -20.35
N GLN A 40 0.41 -51.57 -20.09
CA GLN A 40 0.08 -50.31 -20.78
C GLN A 40 1.09 -49.30 -20.37
N GLU A 41 1.74 -48.71 -21.38
CA GLU A 41 2.48 -47.48 -21.26
C GLU A 41 1.77 -46.57 -20.30
N VAL A 42 2.47 -46.17 -19.25
CA VAL A 42 2.07 -45.06 -18.40
C VAL A 42 2.15 -43.86 -19.32
N ASP A 43 0.98 -43.37 -19.78
CA ASP A 43 0.88 -42.09 -20.42
C ASP A 43 1.68 -41.11 -19.56
N GLU A 44 2.69 -40.47 -20.15
CA GLU A 44 3.40 -39.37 -19.57
C GLU A 44 2.35 -38.41 -19.00
N ILE A 45 2.33 -38.24 -17.68
CA ILE A 45 1.60 -37.16 -17.04
C ILE A 45 2.09 -35.90 -17.74
N PRO A 46 1.25 -35.15 -18.46
CA PRO A 46 1.69 -33.92 -19.07
C PRO A 46 2.35 -33.11 -17.96
N ALA A 47 3.59 -32.69 -18.21
CA ALA A 47 4.29 -31.77 -17.32
C ALA A 47 3.31 -30.63 -17.04
N ALA A 48 3.08 -30.32 -15.76
CA ALA A 48 2.21 -29.26 -15.34
C ALA A 48 2.55 -28.05 -16.21
N GLU A 49 1.60 -27.63 -17.04
CA GLU A 49 1.72 -26.40 -17.81
C GLU A 49 2.10 -25.31 -16.82
N GLY A 50 3.23 -24.67 -17.04
CA GLY A 50 3.78 -23.69 -16.13
C GLY A 50 2.67 -22.71 -15.72
N THR A 51 2.47 -22.58 -14.42
CA THR A 51 1.49 -21.67 -13.83
C THR A 51 1.99 -20.25 -14.07
N GLY A 52 1.72 -19.73 -15.26
CA GLY A 52 1.94 -18.32 -15.57
C GLY A 52 1.20 -17.46 -14.56
N ILE A 53 1.73 -16.30 -14.27
CA ILE A 53 1.09 -15.35 -13.37
C ILE A 53 0.08 -14.54 -14.18
N GLU A 54 -1.18 -14.56 -13.75
CA GLU A 54 -2.23 -13.70 -14.25
C GLU A 54 -2.80 -12.89 -13.09
N THR A 55 -2.69 -11.57 -13.17
CA THR A 55 -3.19 -10.64 -12.16
C THR A 55 -3.65 -9.34 -12.82
N ILE A 56 -4.18 -8.41 -12.03
CA ILE A 56 -4.62 -7.09 -12.48
C ILE A 56 -3.87 -6.04 -11.67
N ASP A 57 -3.30 -5.05 -12.33
CA ASP A 57 -2.65 -3.95 -11.66
C ASP A 57 -3.64 -2.91 -11.11
N MET A 58 -3.14 -1.93 -10.38
CA MET A 58 -3.98 -0.94 -9.71
C MET A 58 -4.65 0.07 -10.66
N MET A 59 -4.33 0.01 -11.96
CA MET A 59 -5.05 0.73 -13.02
C MET A 59 -6.07 -0.16 -13.76
N GLY A 60 -6.26 -1.40 -13.33
CA GLY A 60 -7.18 -2.35 -13.94
C GLY A 60 -6.63 -3.03 -15.21
N ARG A 61 -5.33 -2.97 -15.46
CA ARG A 61 -4.70 -3.62 -16.63
C ARG A 61 -4.37 -5.07 -16.30
N GLU A 62 -4.64 -5.98 -17.25
CA GLU A 62 -4.24 -7.38 -17.13
C GLU A 62 -2.72 -7.50 -17.22
N ILE A 63 -2.14 -8.19 -16.26
CA ILE A 63 -0.72 -8.53 -16.19
C ILE A 63 -0.59 -10.03 -16.41
N LYS A 64 0.23 -10.40 -17.40
CA LYS A 64 0.49 -11.81 -17.76
C LYS A 64 1.98 -12.05 -17.86
N LEU A 65 2.49 -12.86 -16.97
CA LEU A 65 3.89 -13.28 -16.96
C LEU A 65 3.95 -14.80 -17.14
N PRO A 66 4.87 -15.33 -17.95
CA PRO A 66 5.02 -16.78 -18.10
C PRO A 66 5.49 -17.48 -16.81
N GLU A 67 6.17 -16.74 -15.94
CA GLU A 67 6.67 -17.15 -14.63
C GLU A 67 6.89 -15.92 -13.76
N ALA A 68 7.18 -16.12 -12.46
CA ALA A 68 7.51 -15.05 -11.53
C ALA A 68 8.72 -14.24 -12.04
N ALA A 69 8.61 -12.92 -11.93
CA ALA A 69 9.67 -12.02 -12.37
C ALA A 69 10.91 -12.16 -11.50
N THR A 70 12.07 -12.32 -12.12
CA THR A 70 13.38 -12.39 -11.46
C THR A 70 14.25 -11.17 -11.70
N ARG A 71 13.78 -10.23 -12.54
CA ARG A 71 14.48 -8.98 -12.86
C ARG A 71 13.47 -7.84 -12.90
N ILE A 72 13.59 -6.93 -11.94
CA ILE A 72 12.62 -5.85 -11.73
C ILE A 72 13.33 -4.51 -11.71
N VAL A 73 12.74 -3.51 -12.34
CA VAL A 73 13.04 -2.10 -12.09
C VAL A 73 11.86 -1.51 -11.32
N ALA A 74 12.13 -0.83 -10.21
CA ALA A 74 11.11 -0.12 -9.42
C ALA A 74 11.43 1.37 -9.38
N LEU A 75 10.53 2.20 -9.88
CA LEU A 75 10.74 3.65 -9.97
C LEU A 75 10.26 4.41 -8.73
N SER A 76 9.33 3.84 -7.97
CA SER A 76 8.84 4.45 -6.73
C SER A 76 9.59 3.93 -5.51
N ALA A 77 9.77 4.80 -4.51
CA ALA A 77 10.39 4.41 -3.26
C ALA A 77 9.52 3.38 -2.50
N ALA A 78 8.19 3.49 -2.58
CA ALA A 78 7.27 2.55 -1.96
C ALA A 78 7.44 1.13 -2.52
N ASP A 79 7.57 0.99 -3.86
CA ASP A 79 7.76 -0.32 -4.48
C ASP A 79 9.08 -0.97 -4.09
N CYS A 80 10.16 -0.16 -3.98
CA CYS A 80 11.44 -0.65 -3.48
C CYS A 80 11.30 -1.16 -2.04
N GLU A 81 10.63 -0.41 -1.17
CA GLU A 81 10.40 -0.81 0.22
C GLU A 81 9.55 -2.09 0.32
N ILE A 82 8.53 -2.23 -0.52
CA ILE A 82 7.72 -3.44 -0.60
C ILE A 82 8.57 -4.64 -1.01
N LEU A 83 9.37 -4.52 -2.09
CA LEU A 83 10.23 -5.60 -2.56
C LEU A 83 11.18 -6.09 -1.46
N TYR A 84 11.80 -5.19 -0.72
CA TYR A 84 12.66 -5.58 0.40
C TYR A 84 11.88 -6.19 1.57
N ALA A 85 10.70 -5.66 1.88
CA ALA A 85 9.87 -6.16 2.99
C ALA A 85 9.36 -7.60 2.76
N ILE A 86 9.06 -7.96 1.51
CA ILE A 86 8.63 -9.31 1.13
C ILE A 86 9.80 -10.24 0.75
N GLY A 87 11.06 -9.84 1.00
CA GLY A 87 12.23 -10.67 0.68
C GLY A 87 12.61 -10.73 -0.80
N ALA A 88 12.00 -9.93 -1.67
CA ALA A 88 12.24 -9.87 -3.11
C ALA A 88 13.29 -8.81 -3.52
N GLY A 89 14.01 -8.23 -2.58
CA GLY A 89 14.97 -7.14 -2.85
C GLY A 89 16.09 -7.52 -3.82
N ASP A 90 16.53 -8.78 -3.82
CA ASP A 90 17.57 -9.29 -4.73
C ASP A 90 17.13 -9.36 -6.21
N LEU A 91 15.83 -9.26 -6.48
CA LEU A 91 15.27 -9.21 -7.83
C LEU A 91 15.40 -7.83 -8.47
N LEU A 92 15.72 -6.80 -7.66
CA LEU A 92 15.79 -5.42 -8.11
C LEU A 92 17.09 -5.16 -8.88
N VAL A 93 16.98 -4.90 -10.18
CA VAL A 93 18.12 -4.62 -11.07
C VAL A 93 18.27 -3.12 -11.38
N GLY A 94 17.30 -2.31 -11.00
CA GLY A 94 17.31 -0.85 -11.12
C GLY A 94 16.26 -0.22 -10.21
N ARG A 95 16.60 0.94 -9.64
CA ARG A 95 15.73 1.71 -8.75
C ARG A 95 15.57 3.15 -9.22
N GLY A 96 14.48 3.78 -8.85
CA GLY A 96 14.35 5.23 -9.00
C GLY A 96 15.42 5.97 -8.16
N GLU A 97 15.84 7.14 -8.60
CA GLU A 97 16.91 7.92 -7.94
C GLU A 97 16.54 8.32 -6.50
N PHE A 98 15.25 8.45 -6.18
CA PHE A 98 14.73 8.80 -4.85
C PHE A 98 14.46 7.59 -3.94
N CYS A 99 14.76 6.38 -4.39
CA CYS A 99 14.65 5.17 -3.57
C CYS A 99 15.90 5.06 -2.68
N ASP A 100 15.75 5.18 -1.37
CA ASP A 100 16.83 5.28 -0.40
C ASP A 100 16.66 4.34 0.81
N TYR A 101 15.58 3.56 0.85
CA TYR A 101 15.31 2.63 1.93
C TYR A 101 14.89 1.24 1.39
N PRO A 102 15.35 0.16 2.07
CA PRO A 102 16.38 0.13 3.10
C PRO A 102 17.75 0.51 2.53
N ALA A 103 18.75 0.72 3.39
CA ALA A 103 20.08 1.20 2.94
C ALA A 103 20.71 0.36 1.82
N GLN A 104 20.42 -0.95 1.77
CA GLN A 104 20.87 -1.88 0.74
C GLN A 104 20.40 -1.50 -0.67
N VAL A 105 19.27 -0.79 -0.79
CA VAL A 105 18.76 -0.33 -2.09
C VAL A 105 19.75 0.57 -2.81
N LEU A 106 20.62 1.28 -2.07
CA LEU A 106 21.61 2.19 -2.62
C LEU A 106 22.70 1.48 -3.45
N ASP A 107 22.88 0.18 -3.25
CA ASP A 107 23.80 -0.65 -4.05
C ASP A 107 23.22 -0.98 -5.43
N VAL A 108 21.91 -0.78 -5.64
CA VAL A 108 21.22 -1.02 -6.90
C VAL A 108 21.39 0.19 -7.83
N PRO A 109 21.68 -0.01 -9.13
CA PRO A 109 21.80 1.08 -10.10
C PRO A 109 20.59 2.03 -10.09
N ALA A 110 20.85 3.33 -9.94
CA ALA A 110 19.80 4.34 -10.01
C ALA A 110 19.42 4.62 -11.46
N VAL A 111 18.12 4.73 -11.72
CA VAL A 111 17.52 5.17 -12.97
C VAL A 111 16.92 6.55 -12.73
N GLN A 112 17.21 7.49 -13.63
CA GLN A 112 16.53 8.78 -13.61
C GLN A 112 15.04 8.56 -13.77
N SER A 113 14.25 9.04 -12.82
CA SER A 113 12.82 8.81 -12.71
C SER A 113 12.04 10.11 -12.47
N GLY A 114 10.71 10.05 -12.52
CA GLY A 114 9.84 11.20 -12.43
C GLY A 114 9.48 11.76 -13.81
N MET A 115 9.41 13.09 -13.95
CA MET A 115 8.97 13.74 -15.19
C MET A 115 9.88 13.48 -16.40
N GLU A 116 11.16 13.21 -16.16
CA GLU A 116 12.17 12.91 -17.19
C GLU A 116 12.75 11.51 -16.96
N THR A 117 11.90 10.50 -16.99
CA THR A 117 12.33 9.10 -16.84
C THR A 117 13.21 8.67 -18.01
N ASN A 118 14.40 8.11 -17.70
CA ASN A 118 15.34 7.65 -18.72
C ASN A 118 14.99 6.24 -19.20
N MET A 119 14.25 6.17 -20.30
CA MET A 119 13.79 4.92 -20.91
C MET A 119 14.93 4.02 -21.38
N GLU A 120 16.02 4.61 -21.89
CA GLU A 120 17.18 3.87 -22.37
C GLU A 120 17.90 3.13 -21.23
N GLN A 121 18.01 3.78 -20.05
CA GLN A 121 18.55 3.13 -18.86
C GLN A 121 17.70 1.92 -18.42
N ILE A 122 16.36 2.07 -18.44
CA ILE A 122 15.45 0.97 -18.09
C ILE A 122 15.64 -0.20 -19.06
N ILE A 123 15.59 0.06 -20.35
CA ILE A 123 15.74 -0.97 -21.39
C ILE A 123 17.10 -1.66 -21.30
N ALA A 124 18.18 -0.91 -21.03
CA ALA A 124 19.52 -1.46 -20.89
C ALA A 124 19.68 -2.43 -19.70
N LEU A 125 18.89 -2.24 -18.65
CA LEU A 125 18.85 -3.16 -17.51
C LEU A 125 18.09 -4.46 -17.81
N ALA A 126 17.38 -4.53 -18.93
CA ALA A 126 16.60 -5.68 -19.39
C ALA A 126 15.73 -6.30 -18.27
N PRO A 127 14.84 -5.52 -17.61
CA PRO A 127 13.92 -6.06 -16.65
C PRO A 127 12.78 -6.83 -17.33
N GLN A 128 12.19 -7.79 -16.64
CA GLN A 128 10.93 -8.42 -17.05
C GLN A 128 9.74 -7.54 -16.66
N VAL A 129 9.83 -6.90 -15.49
CA VAL A 129 8.79 -6.04 -14.92
C VAL A 129 9.37 -4.68 -14.57
N LEU A 130 8.60 -3.64 -14.90
CA LEU A 130 8.77 -2.29 -14.40
C LEU A 130 7.62 -1.95 -13.45
N LEU A 131 7.93 -1.73 -12.17
CA LEU A 131 6.99 -1.17 -11.19
C LEU A 131 7.02 0.36 -11.28
N MET A 132 5.84 0.98 -11.35
CA MET A 132 5.71 2.42 -11.54
C MET A 132 4.41 2.95 -10.92
N SER A 133 4.37 4.26 -10.60
CA SER A 133 3.12 4.94 -10.24
C SER A 133 2.35 5.40 -11.49
N ALA A 134 1.05 5.65 -11.35
CA ALA A 134 0.17 6.06 -12.45
C ALA A 134 0.57 7.39 -13.12
N MET A 135 1.28 8.26 -12.38
CA MET A 135 1.65 9.60 -12.85
C MET A 135 3.08 9.70 -13.40
N ALA A 136 3.86 8.62 -13.32
CA ALA A 136 5.31 8.70 -13.58
C ALA A 136 5.67 8.59 -15.07
N GLN A 137 4.82 8.01 -15.90
CA GLN A 137 5.09 7.78 -17.32
C GLN A 137 3.89 8.14 -18.20
N THR A 138 4.18 8.58 -19.42
CA THR A 138 3.15 8.77 -20.45
C THR A 138 2.73 7.44 -21.06
N GLU A 139 1.54 7.39 -21.68
CA GLU A 139 1.09 6.18 -22.39
C GLU A 139 2.06 5.75 -23.51
N ASP A 140 2.71 6.70 -24.17
CA ASP A 140 3.68 6.40 -25.25
C ASP A 140 4.96 5.78 -24.69
N GLN A 141 5.42 6.23 -23.51
CA GLN A 141 6.54 5.62 -22.80
C GLN A 141 6.21 4.19 -22.37
N VAL A 142 5.01 3.95 -21.83
CA VAL A 142 4.55 2.60 -21.47
C VAL A 142 4.53 1.69 -22.70
N LYS A 143 3.93 2.13 -23.80
CA LYS A 143 3.92 1.36 -25.07
C LYS A 143 5.31 1.05 -25.60
N GLN A 144 6.26 1.98 -25.45
CA GLN A 144 7.65 1.78 -25.88
C GLN A 144 8.34 0.70 -25.02
N LEU A 145 8.11 0.69 -23.70
CA LEU A 145 8.65 -0.33 -22.80
C LEU A 145 8.03 -1.70 -23.08
N GLU A 146 6.72 -1.77 -23.25
CA GLU A 146 6.01 -3.00 -23.59
C GLU A 146 6.46 -3.56 -24.95
N ALA A 147 6.71 -2.70 -25.94
CA ALA A 147 7.28 -3.11 -27.24
C ALA A 147 8.72 -3.65 -27.10
N ALA A 148 9.46 -3.25 -26.06
CA ALA A 148 10.76 -3.80 -25.72
C ALA A 148 10.67 -5.11 -24.89
N GLY A 149 9.46 -5.62 -24.63
CA GLY A 149 9.22 -6.85 -23.89
C GLY A 149 9.21 -6.66 -22.37
N ILE A 150 9.06 -5.44 -21.87
CA ILE A 150 9.03 -5.12 -20.44
C ILE A 150 7.57 -4.97 -20.01
N GLN A 151 7.09 -5.79 -19.07
CA GLN A 151 5.75 -5.67 -18.53
C GLN A 151 5.69 -4.49 -17.55
N CYS A 152 4.93 -3.44 -17.88
CA CYS A 152 4.68 -2.34 -16.98
C CYS A 152 3.56 -2.70 -16.00
N VAL A 153 3.81 -2.52 -14.70
CA VAL A 153 2.87 -2.79 -13.60
C VAL A 153 2.72 -1.53 -12.77
N VAL A 154 1.49 -1.03 -12.66
CA VAL A 154 1.19 0.15 -11.84
C VAL A 154 0.82 -0.28 -10.43
N SER A 155 1.56 0.23 -9.44
CA SER A 155 1.24 0.20 -8.03
C SER A 155 1.06 1.64 -7.54
N ASP A 156 -0.17 2.08 -7.26
CA ASP A 156 -0.50 3.48 -6.98
C ASP A 156 -1.49 3.57 -5.80
N ALA A 157 -1.00 3.24 -4.61
CA ALA A 157 -1.78 3.25 -3.39
C ALA A 157 -2.10 4.68 -2.93
N LYS A 158 -3.36 4.95 -2.62
CA LYS A 158 -3.85 6.25 -2.13
C LYS A 158 -4.33 6.20 -0.69
N ASP A 159 -4.74 5.03 -0.25
CA ASP A 159 -5.28 4.72 1.07
C ASP A 159 -4.61 3.46 1.63
N ILE A 160 -4.91 3.09 2.87
CA ILE A 160 -4.30 1.93 3.55
C ILE A 160 -4.64 0.63 2.80
N ASN A 161 -5.87 0.48 2.32
CA ASN A 161 -6.26 -0.70 1.55
C ASN A 161 -5.48 -0.80 0.22
N GLY A 162 -5.24 0.33 -0.43
CA GLY A 162 -4.38 0.41 -1.61
C GLY A 162 -2.94 -0.03 -1.33
N VAL A 163 -2.40 0.27 -0.15
CA VAL A 163 -1.07 -0.24 0.26
C VAL A 163 -1.08 -1.76 0.35
N TYR A 164 -2.11 -2.37 0.95
CA TYR A 164 -2.24 -3.82 1.00
C TYR A 164 -2.36 -4.45 -0.38
N GLN A 165 -3.11 -3.80 -1.29
CA GLN A 165 -3.22 -4.24 -2.68
C GLN A 165 -1.87 -4.15 -3.42
N ALA A 166 -1.10 -3.08 -3.22
CA ALA A 166 0.22 -2.93 -3.83
C ALA A 166 1.19 -4.02 -3.34
N ILE A 167 1.22 -4.30 -2.03
CA ILE A 167 2.05 -5.37 -1.44
C ILE A 167 1.65 -6.74 -2.03
N THR A 168 0.35 -7.03 -2.09
CA THR A 168 -0.16 -8.29 -2.65
C THR A 168 0.16 -8.42 -4.14
N LEU A 169 -0.02 -7.35 -4.92
CA LEU A 169 0.31 -7.32 -6.35
C LEU A 169 1.79 -7.58 -6.60
N ILE A 170 2.67 -6.92 -5.85
CA ILE A 170 4.12 -7.10 -5.99
C ILE A 170 4.52 -8.53 -5.55
N GLY A 171 3.90 -9.06 -4.48
CA GLY A 171 4.03 -10.47 -4.09
C GLY A 171 3.70 -11.42 -5.24
N ALA A 172 2.54 -11.24 -5.86
CA ALA A 172 2.08 -12.08 -6.98
C ALA A 172 3.05 -12.04 -8.18
N VAL A 173 3.49 -10.86 -8.61
CA VAL A 173 4.39 -10.75 -9.78
C VAL A 173 5.80 -11.28 -9.51
N THR A 174 6.19 -11.40 -8.24
CA THR A 174 7.51 -11.89 -7.80
C THR A 174 7.50 -13.32 -7.29
N GLY A 175 6.31 -13.93 -7.13
CA GLY A 175 6.15 -15.24 -6.52
C GLY A 175 6.41 -15.29 -5.02
N HIS A 176 6.25 -14.13 -4.33
CA HIS A 176 6.41 -13.96 -2.88
C HIS A 176 5.05 -13.72 -2.19
N ASP A 177 4.01 -14.46 -2.60
CA ASP A 177 2.65 -14.30 -2.09
C ASP A 177 2.54 -14.51 -0.59
N GLU A 178 3.23 -15.53 -0.04
CA GLU A 178 3.20 -15.85 1.39
C GLU A 178 3.86 -14.73 2.22
N ASP A 179 4.99 -14.22 1.76
CA ASP A 179 5.70 -13.12 2.43
C ASP A 179 4.90 -11.82 2.34
N ALA A 180 4.27 -11.54 1.20
CA ALA A 180 3.38 -10.40 1.02
C ALA A 180 2.18 -10.47 1.97
N PHE A 181 1.56 -11.64 2.10
CA PHE A 181 0.48 -11.86 3.07
C PHE A 181 0.95 -11.65 4.52
N ALA A 182 2.15 -12.12 4.86
CA ALA A 182 2.72 -11.93 6.20
C ALA A 182 2.95 -10.44 6.52
N VAL A 183 3.46 -9.66 5.54
CA VAL A 183 3.67 -8.21 5.69
C VAL A 183 2.33 -7.50 5.90
N VAL A 184 1.32 -7.78 5.05
CA VAL A 184 -0.02 -7.19 5.20
C VAL A 184 -0.63 -7.52 6.56
N SER A 185 -0.58 -8.81 6.97
CA SER A 185 -1.13 -9.24 8.26
C SER A 185 -0.45 -8.57 9.45
N SER A 186 0.87 -8.34 9.37
CA SER A 186 1.60 -7.61 10.40
C SER A 186 1.16 -6.14 10.49
N MET A 187 0.99 -5.48 9.34
CA MET A 187 0.48 -4.11 9.29
C MET A 187 -0.94 -3.99 9.85
N GLU A 188 -1.84 -4.89 9.44
CA GLU A 188 -3.22 -4.95 9.95
C GLU A 188 -3.25 -5.13 11.47
N THR A 189 -2.40 -6.00 12.00
CA THR A 189 -2.29 -6.24 13.44
C THR A 189 -1.86 -4.96 14.15
N THR A 190 -0.78 -4.31 13.72
CA THR A 190 -0.28 -3.07 14.32
C THR A 190 -1.33 -1.97 14.27
N LEU A 191 -1.95 -1.73 13.12
CA LEU A 191 -2.96 -0.68 12.98
C LEU A 191 -4.22 -0.98 13.80
N SER A 192 -4.63 -2.24 13.89
CA SER A 192 -5.75 -2.67 14.74
C SER A 192 -5.46 -2.45 16.23
N GLU A 193 -4.27 -2.81 16.70
CA GLU A 193 -3.84 -2.58 18.07
C GLU A 193 -3.85 -1.08 18.43
N LEU A 194 -3.33 -0.23 17.53
CA LEU A 194 -3.35 1.21 17.72
C LEU A 194 -4.79 1.77 17.78
N SER A 195 -5.69 1.26 16.95
CA SER A 195 -7.09 1.71 16.91
C SER A 195 -7.85 1.45 18.23
N VAL A 196 -7.51 0.40 18.95
CA VAL A 196 -8.08 0.11 20.28
C VAL A 196 -7.77 1.24 21.28
N HIS A 197 -6.64 1.91 21.08
CA HIS A 197 -6.18 3.00 21.94
C HIS A 197 -6.60 4.41 21.46
N ALA A 198 -7.39 4.51 20.40
CA ALA A 198 -7.81 5.78 19.80
C ALA A 198 -8.45 6.76 20.81
N SER A 199 -9.20 6.24 21.80
CA SER A 199 -9.83 7.06 22.83
C SER A 199 -8.82 7.80 23.73
N GLU A 200 -7.57 7.35 23.81
CA GLU A 200 -6.52 8.01 24.59
C GLU A 200 -6.09 9.36 23.96
N LEU A 201 -6.22 9.48 22.64
CA LEU A 201 -5.83 10.66 21.86
C LEU A 201 -7.04 11.57 21.49
N GLN A 202 -8.26 11.15 21.84
CA GLN A 202 -9.48 11.85 21.46
C GLN A 202 -9.47 13.32 21.88
N GLY A 203 -9.90 14.19 20.96
CA GLY A 203 -9.96 15.64 21.16
C GLY A 203 -8.69 16.39 20.77
N LYS A 204 -7.67 15.69 20.28
CA LYS A 204 -6.49 16.28 19.68
C LYS A 204 -6.66 16.43 18.17
N SER A 205 -6.13 17.54 17.64
CA SER A 205 -6.16 17.84 16.21
C SER A 205 -4.76 17.83 15.62
N VAL A 206 -4.67 17.40 14.35
CA VAL A 206 -3.42 17.30 13.61
C VAL A 206 -3.48 18.03 12.27
N TYR A 207 -2.40 18.69 11.92
CA TYR A 207 -2.13 19.22 10.59
C TYR A 207 -0.97 18.44 9.98
N PHE A 208 -1.16 17.90 8.78
CA PHE A 208 -0.11 17.25 8.00
C PHE A 208 0.48 18.23 7.00
N GLU A 209 1.72 18.64 7.21
CA GLU A 209 2.48 19.45 6.28
C GLU A 209 3.27 18.55 5.36
N VAL A 210 2.82 18.43 4.10
CA VAL A 210 3.42 17.50 3.12
C VAL A 210 4.34 18.21 2.12
N SER A 211 4.49 19.53 2.23
CA SER A 211 5.44 20.31 1.46
C SER A 211 5.93 21.49 2.30
N PRO A 212 7.24 21.78 2.35
CA PRO A 212 7.78 22.91 3.10
C PRO A 212 7.32 24.25 2.48
N LEU A 213 7.19 25.28 3.33
CA LEU A 213 6.65 26.59 2.97
C LEU A 213 7.27 27.22 1.70
N GLN A 214 8.55 27.02 1.49
CA GLN A 214 9.27 27.56 0.32
C GLN A 214 8.73 27.06 -1.04
N TYR A 215 8.01 25.93 -1.07
CA TYR A 215 7.39 25.34 -2.26
C TYR A 215 5.86 25.45 -2.25
N GLY A 216 5.31 26.23 -1.29
CA GLY A 216 3.89 26.30 -1.01
C GLY A 216 3.43 25.21 -0.04
N LEU A 217 2.47 25.54 0.81
CA LEU A 217 1.94 24.60 1.79
C LEU A 217 0.96 23.65 1.13
N TRP A 218 1.18 22.35 1.32
CA TRP A 218 0.28 21.28 0.94
C TRP A 218 -0.06 20.44 2.15
N THR A 219 -1.28 19.88 2.15
CA THR A 219 -1.77 19.02 3.21
C THR A 219 -2.37 17.73 2.67
N ALA A 220 -2.48 16.74 3.55
CA ALA A 220 -3.21 15.51 3.32
C ALA A 220 -4.64 15.66 3.85
N GLY A 221 -5.60 15.71 2.95
CA GLY A 221 -7.03 15.76 3.26
C GLY A 221 -7.70 14.40 3.18
N LYS A 222 -9.02 14.40 3.15
CA LYS A 222 -9.87 13.20 3.09
C LYS A 222 -9.53 12.30 1.92
N GLY A 223 -9.45 10.99 2.21
CA GLY A 223 -9.15 9.96 1.22
C GLY A 223 -7.66 9.77 0.97
N THR A 224 -6.81 10.28 1.86
CA THR A 224 -5.39 9.94 1.94
C THR A 224 -5.15 9.00 3.10
N PHE A 225 -4.12 8.16 3.00
CA PHE A 225 -3.73 7.27 4.11
C PHE A 225 -3.35 8.04 5.39
N MET A 226 -2.86 9.29 5.29
CA MET A 226 -2.59 10.13 6.46
C MET A 226 -3.88 10.51 7.20
N ASP A 227 -4.93 10.88 6.46
CA ASP A 227 -6.25 11.19 7.02
C ASP A 227 -6.90 9.95 7.65
N GLU A 228 -6.76 8.80 7.00
CA GLU A 228 -7.23 7.52 7.54
C GLU A 228 -6.53 7.16 8.86
N ILE A 229 -5.20 7.32 8.92
CA ILE A 229 -4.40 7.08 10.14
C ILE A 229 -4.83 8.05 11.24
N ALA A 230 -4.98 9.35 10.95
CA ALA A 230 -5.45 10.31 11.94
C ALA A 230 -6.82 9.89 12.51
N THR A 231 -7.76 9.54 11.62
CA THR A 231 -9.10 9.10 12.01
C THR A 231 -9.06 7.83 12.85
N MET A 232 -8.28 6.84 12.43
CA MET A 232 -8.10 5.56 13.14
C MET A 232 -7.52 5.78 14.55
N LEU A 233 -6.60 6.73 14.71
CA LEU A 233 -5.99 7.08 15.99
C LEU A 233 -6.89 8.00 16.84
N GLY A 234 -8.10 8.35 16.40
CA GLY A 234 -9.01 9.24 17.13
C GLY A 234 -8.61 10.72 17.09
N LEU A 235 -7.71 11.10 16.19
CA LEU A 235 -7.30 12.47 15.93
C LEU A 235 -8.25 13.16 14.94
N THR A 236 -8.37 14.48 15.05
CA THR A 236 -9.07 15.28 14.06
C THR A 236 -8.06 15.89 13.08
N ASN A 237 -8.08 15.46 11.82
CA ASN A 237 -7.34 16.16 10.77
C ASN A 237 -8.00 17.51 10.51
N VAL A 238 -7.28 18.61 10.73
CA VAL A 238 -7.84 19.97 10.59
C VAL A 238 -8.21 20.32 9.15
N PHE A 239 -7.75 19.55 8.17
CA PHE A 239 -8.06 19.70 6.75
C PHE A 239 -8.85 18.52 6.16
N ALA A 240 -9.60 17.78 6.98
CA ALA A 240 -10.47 16.68 6.53
C ALA A 240 -11.56 17.13 5.53
N ASP A 241 -11.84 18.43 5.42
CA ASP A 241 -12.76 19.00 4.42
C ASP A 241 -12.12 19.11 3.02
N ALA A 242 -10.79 19.11 2.91
CA ALA A 242 -10.07 19.00 1.64
C ALA A 242 -10.09 17.55 1.14
N THR A 243 -10.09 17.33 -0.17
CA THR A 243 -10.05 15.99 -0.76
C THR A 243 -8.67 15.71 -1.35
N GLY A 244 -8.07 14.58 -0.96
CA GLY A 244 -6.74 14.18 -1.44
C GLY A 244 -5.65 15.15 -0.97
N TRP A 245 -4.62 15.29 -1.78
CA TRP A 245 -3.53 16.23 -1.56
C TRP A 245 -3.97 17.62 -2.01
N ALA A 246 -3.95 18.61 -1.11
CA ALA A 246 -4.51 19.93 -1.37
C ALA A 246 -3.51 21.04 -1.01
N GLU A 247 -3.43 22.06 -1.86
CA GLU A 247 -2.74 23.30 -1.55
C GLU A 247 -3.53 24.11 -0.54
N ILE A 248 -2.86 24.67 0.46
CA ILE A 248 -3.44 25.48 1.52
C ILE A 248 -2.62 26.75 1.75
N SER A 249 -3.19 27.71 2.47
CA SER A 249 -2.50 28.93 2.86
C SER A 249 -2.12 28.92 4.34
N GLU A 250 -1.13 29.73 4.71
CA GLU A 250 -0.77 29.97 6.11
C GLU A 250 -1.96 30.46 6.94
N GLU A 251 -2.81 31.30 6.36
CA GLU A 251 -4.03 31.80 7.03
C GLU A 251 -5.01 30.69 7.40
N GLN A 252 -5.11 29.66 6.54
CA GLN A 252 -5.94 28.49 6.84
C GLN A 252 -5.37 27.67 8.00
N VAL A 253 -4.04 27.51 8.07
CA VAL A 253 -3.38 26.83 9.20
C VAL A 253 -3.57 27.63 10.50
N LEU A 254 -3.36 28.95 10.46
CA LEU A 254 -3.59 29.83 11.60
C LEU A 254 -5.03 29.74 12.12
N LYS A 255 -6.01 29.74 11.22
CA LYS A 255 -7.42 29.61 11.56
C LYS A 255 -7.77 28.23 12.13
N ALA A 256 -7.17 27.17 11.59
CA ALA A 256 -7.39 25.81 12.03
C ALA A 256 -6.78 25.55 13.41
N ASN A 257 -5.68 26.23 13.75
CA ASN A 257 -4.99 26.17 15.03
C ASN A 257 -4.80 24.73 15.56
N PRO A 258 -4.01 23.87 14.86
CA PRO A 258 -3.84 22.47 15.23
C PRO A 258 -3.12 22.31 16.59
N ASP A 259 -3.44 21.21 17.30
CA ASP A 259 -2.73 20.80 18.51
C ASP A 259 -1.35 20.20 18.18
N VAL A 260 -1.24 19.55 17.03
CA VAL A 260 -0.03 18.86 16.57
C VAL A 260 0.21 19.19 15.09
N ILE A 261 1.47 19.41 14.73
CA ILE A 261 1.91 19.48 13.33
C ILE A 261 2.78 18.26 13.05
N VAL A 262 2.47 17.55 11.95
CA VAL A 262 3.32 16.48 11.42
C VAL A 262 3.90 16.96 10.10
N THR A 263 5.22 17.07 10.01
CA THR A 263 5.90 17.42 8.76
C THR A 263 6.68 16.23 8.22
N ILE A 264 6.66 16.07 6.89
CA ILE A 264 7.45 15.07 6.17
C ILE A 264 8.64 15.72 5.45
N ALA A 265 8.95 16.98 5.74
CA ALA A 265 10.05 17.68 5.10
C ALA A 265 11.39 17.00 5.40
N MET A 266 12.16 16.74 4.33
CA MET A 266 13.48 16.11 4.45
C MET A 266 14.51 17.09 4.99
N TYR A 267 15.40 16.59 5.86
CA TYR A 267 16.54 17.33 6.37
C TYR A 267 17.85 16.71 5.87
N PHE A 268 18.64 17.51 5.19
CA PHE A 268 19.90 17.06 4.57
C PHE A 268 21.15 17.41 5.40
N GLY A 269 20.97 17.79 6.67
CA GLY A 269 22.08 18.07 7.58
C GLY A 269 22.65 19.51 7.50
N GLU A 270 22.02 20.38 6.71
CA GLU A 270 22.44 21.78 6.55
C GLU A 270 21.29 22.76 6.84
N GLY A 271 21.58 23.86 7.54
CA GLY A 271 20.60 24.89 7.87
C GLY A 271 19.68 24.49 9.03
N GLN A 272 18.50 25.12 9.11
CA GLN A 272 17.48 24.81 10.09
C GLN A 272 16.86 23.45 9.82
N THR A 273 16.57 22.70 10.87
CA THR A 273 15.72 21.51 10.76
C THR A 273 14.29 21.92 10.38
N PRO A 274 13.48 21.03 9.79
CA PRO A 274 12.07 21.31 9.50
C PRO A 274 11.28 21.79 10.71
N VAL A 275 11.56 21.24 11.89
CA VAL A 275 10.94 21.66 13.15
C VAL A 275 11.35 23.09 13.53
N GLU A 276 12.65 23.42 13.48
CA GLU A 276 13.16 24.78 13.76
C GLU A 276 12.61 25.80 12.76
N GLU A 277 12.46 25.42 11.49
CA GLU A 277 11.88 26.26 10.45
C GLU A 277 10.42 26.60 10.76
N ILE A 278 9.60 25.60 11.11
CA ILE A 278 8.20 25.80 11.49
C ILE A 278 8.08 26.67 12.75
N LEU A 279 8.91 26.43 13.77
CA LEU A 279 8.93 27.20 15.00
C LEU A 279 9.33 28.67 14.78
N ALA A 280 10.12 28.96 13.75
CA ALA A 280 10.63 30.29 13.42
C ALA A 280 9.71 31.08 12.45
N ARG A 281 8.62 30.49 11.96
CA ARG A 281 7.73 31.15 10.98
C ARG A 281 7.05 32.39 11.55
N PRO A 282 7.16 33.55 10.90
CA PRO A 282 6.46 34.75 11.34
C PRO A 282 4.93 34.55 11.36
N GLY A 283 4.29 34.92 12.45
CA GLY A 283 2.85 34.79 12.62
C GLY A 283 2.36 33.44 13.15
N TRP A 284 3.20 32.41 13.20
CA TRP A 284 2.81 31.08 13.66
C TRP A 284 2.94 30.86 15.17
N GLN A 285 3.54 31.80 15.90
CA GLN A 285 3.81 31.70 17.35
C GLN A 285 2.56 31.49 18.21
N ASP A 286 1.37 31.82 17.70
CA ASP A 286 0.10 31.66 18.41
C ASP A 286 -0.61 30.34 18.11
N ILE A 287 -0.13 29.55 17.12
CA ILE A 287 -0.64 28.21 16.85
C ILE A 287 -0.31 27.30 18.03
N THR A 288 -1.28 26.56 18.52
CA THR A 288 -1.14 25.69 19.69
C THR A 288 0.07 24.75 19.58
N ALA A 289 0.21 24.05 18.45
CA ALA A 289 1.35 23.16 18.18
C ALA A 289 2.70 23.88 18.24
N VAL A 290 2.79 25.07 17.61
CA VAL A 290 4.05 25.86 17.58
C VAL A 290 4.40 26.39 18.97
N LYS A 291 3.40 26.93 19.70
CA LYS A 291 3.58 27.47 21.04
C LYS A 291 4.11 26.42 22.04
N ASN A 292 3.64 25.18 21.88
CA ASN A 292 4.03 24.07 22.77
C ASN A 292 5.26 23.32 22.28
N GLY A 293 5.64 23.45 21.00
CA GLY A 293 6.68 22.66 20.35
C GLY A 293 6.18 21.26 19.94
N ASP A 294 4.87 21.08 19.80
CA ASP A 294 4.21 19.82 19.45
C ASP A 294 4.31 19.55 17.93
N ILE A 295 5.54 19.42 17.42
CA ILE A 295 5.84 19.23 16.00
C ILE A 295 6.63 17.93 15.82
N LEU A 296 6.06 17.00 15.06
CA LEU A 296 6.69 15.73 14.70
C LEU A 296 7.24 15.80 13.27
N ASN A 297 8.52 15.50 13.09
CA ASN A 297 9.11 15.36 11.75
C ASN A 297 9.42 13.89 11.46
N LEU A 298 8.76 13.31 10.48
CA LEU A 298 8.97 11.93 10.00
C LEU A 298 9.87 11.86 8.74
N GLN A 299 10.50 12.96 8.35
CA GLN A 299 11.51 13.06 7.30
C GLN A 299 11.14 12.37 5.96
N ASN A 300 9.89 12.45 5.55
CA ASN A 300 9.40 11.84 4.31
C ASN A 300 9.54 10.31 4.24
N ASN A 301 9.54 9.60 5.35
CA ASN A 301 9.77 8.16 5.32
C ASN A 301 8.51 7.35 5.64
N GLU A 302 8.03 7.40 6.90
CA GLU A 302 7.02 6.44 7.35
C GLU A 302 5.60 6.84 6.95
N LEU A 303 5.26 8.13 6.90
CA LEU A 303 3.91 8.60 6.56
C LEU A 303 3.77 9.24 5.17
N SER A 304 4.81 9.22 4.33
CA SER A 304 4.72 9.81 2.98
C SER A 304 4.79 8.78 1.87
N ARG A 305 5.31 7.60 2.17
CA ARG A 305 5.46 6.51 1.19
C ARG A 305 4.39 5.47 1.43
N PRO A 306 3.50 5.22 0.46
CA PRO A 306 2.43 4.23 0.60
C PRO A 306 2.99 2.80 0.54
N GLY A 307 3.65 2.38 1.61
CA GLY A 307 4.36 1.11 1.74
C GLY A 307 4.28 0.53 3.16
N PRO A 308 5.05 -0.53 3.44
CA PRO A 308 4.95 -1.27 4.71
C PRO A 308 5.17 -0.42 5.95
N ARG A 309 6.00 0.63 5.86
CA ARG A 309 6.35 1.49 7.01
C ARG A 309 5.26 2.47 7.44
N ILE A 310 4.12 2.52 6.73
CA ILE A 310 2.96 3.31 7.17
C ILE A 310 2.51 2.90 8.59
N ALA A 311 2.61 1.61 8.94
CA ALA A 311 2.29 1.13 10.27
C ALA A 311 3.26 1.71 11.32
N ASP A 312 4.56 1.80 11.01
CA ASP A 312 5.56 2.41 11.88
C ASP A 312 5.31 3.92 12.05
N GLY A 313 4.92 4.60 10.97
CA GLY A 313 4.53 6.01 11.01
C GLY A 313 3.29 6.27 11.87
N ALA A 314 2.29 5.39 11.79
CA ALA A 314 1.12 5.45 12.64
C ALA A 314 1.48 5.24 14.13
N GLN A 315 2.37 4.29 14.43
CA GLN A 315 2.88 4.05 15.78
C GLN A 315 3.64 5.27 16.31
N ALA A 316 4.53 5.86 15.50
CA ALA A 316 5.29 7.05 15.88
C ALA A 316 4.38 8.25 16.18
N LEU A 317 3.35 8.47 15.36
CA LEU A 317 2.35 9.52 15.59
C LEU A 317 1.55 9.27 16.87
N PHE A 318 1.11 8.03 17.10
CA PHE A 318 0.41 7.64 18.32
C PHE A 318 1.24 7.93 19.56
N ASP A 319 2.49 7.45 19.61
CA ASP A 319 3.37 7.61 20.75
C ASP A 319 3.68 9.09 21.02
N PHE A 320 3.90 9.88 19.98
CA PHE A 320 4.14 11.31 20.10
C PHE A 320 2.94 12.04 20.73
N VAL A 321 1.73 11.82 20.22
CA VAL A 321 0.52 12.48 20.73
C VAL A 321 0.16 11.97 22.14
N LYS A 322 0.38 10.68 22.42
CA LYS A 322 0.18 10.09 23.75
C LYS A 322 1.08 10.72 24.81
N ALA A 323 2.33 11.02 24.48
CA ALA A 323 3.25 11.74 25.37
C ALA A 323 2.69 13.12 25.72
N ILE A 324 2.25 13.90 24.70
CA ILE A 324 1.63 15.23 24.90
C ILE A 324 0.40 15.16 25.82
N VAL A 325 -0.49 14.19 25.60
CA VAL A 325 -1.70 14.02 26.41
C VAL A 325 -1.35 13.66 27.85
N SER A 326 -0.29 12.87 28.05
CA SER A 326 0.15 12.43 29.38
C SER A 326 0.77 13.58 30.17
N GLU A 327 1.58 14.42 29.54
CA GLU A 327 2.19 15.62 30.15
C GLU A 327 1.13 16.64 30.56
N ASN A 328 0.11 16.87 29.72
CA ASN A 328 -0.99 17.77 30.02
C ASN A 328 -1.90 17.30 31.17
N LYS A 329 -1.93 15.98 31.47
CA LYS A 329 -2.65 15.44 32.63
C LYS A 329 -1.86 15.56 33.93
N ALA A 330 -0.54 15.75 33.86
CA ALA A 330 0.35 15.87 35.00
C ALA A 330 0.58 17.32 35.45
N ALA A 331 0.29 18.31 34.61
CA ALA A 331 0.41 19.74 34.85
C ALA A 331 -0.91 20.33 35.43
#